data_04ed0272004115404955b68670404de2
#
_entry.id   04ed0272004115404955b68670404de2
#
_cell.length_a   1.000
_cell.length_b   1.000
_cell.length_c   1.000
_cell.angle_alpha   90.00
_cell.angle_beta   90.00
_cell.angle_gamma   90.00
#
_symmetry.space_group_name_H-M   'P 1'
#
loop_
_entity.id
_entity.type
_entity.pdbx_description
1 polymer ?
#
loop_
_entity_poly.entity_id
_entity_poly.type
_entity_poly.pdbx_seq_one_letter_code
_entity_poly.pdbx_strand_id
1 'polypeptide(L)'
;YSYYEGSPVSHKNTGFVGMAGHGCFFQDKHGNWWNVTCASIYVNHSFERRLNLFPAGIDEEGNLYTMTALGDYPVTLPDGPRDHRKLQNPGWMLLSKNAKATASSEAVGEATQQVNYGKALHESQGQWVMDSRDDHSVKYGVDDDIRTIWSATSGDEGEWFQLDLGRVCTVAAVQVNFGEYQ
;
A
#
# COMPACT_ATOMS: atom_id res chain seq x y z
N TYR A 1 -11.71 16.24 26.82
CA TYR A 1 -10.90 15.59 25.80
C TYR A 1 -9.83 16.57 25.34
N SER A 2 -8.59 16.12 25.30
CA SER A 2 -7.47 16.86 24.72
C SER A 2 -7.03 16.18 23.41
N TYR A 3 -6.48 16.98 22.51
CA TYR A 3 -5.89 16.43 21.27
C TYR A 3 -4.64 15.65 21.62
N TYR A 4 -4.51 14.46 21.01
CA TYR A 4 -3.29 13.64 21.11
C TYR A 4 -2.34 13.97 19.97
N GLU A 5 -1.12 14.38 20.28
CA GLU A 5 -0.12 14.79 19.27
C GLU A 5 0.27 13.67 18.30
N GLY A 6 0.15 12.40 18.72
CA GLY A 6 0.36 11.23 17.87
C GLY A 6 -0.81 10.90 16.92
N SER A 7 -1.83 11.75 16.84
CA SER A 7 -2.92 11.56 15.87
C SER A 7 -2.52 12.01 14.46
N PRO A 8 -2.98 11.31 13.42
CA PRO A 8 -3.86 10.13 13.44
C PRO A 8 -3.11 8.85 13.83
N VAL A 9 -3.70 8.05 14.70
CA VAL A 9 -3.10 6.81 15.24
C VAL A 9 -2.93 5.74 14.16
N SER A 10 -3.74 5.79 13.12
CA SER A 10 -3.64 4.91 11.95
C SER A 10 -3.52 5.76 10.70
N HIS A 11 -2.38 5.66 10.02
CA HIS A 11 -2.06 6.53 8.91
C HIS A 11 -1.01 5.89 7.99
N LYS A 12 -1.26 5.87 6.69
CA LYS A 12 -0.32 5.37 5.70
C LYS A 12 -0.50 6.10 4.37
N ASN A 13 0.49 6.88 3.96
CA ASN A 13 0.42 7.76 2.78
C ASN A 13 1.23 7.28 1.61
N THR A 14 2.09 6.29 1.81
CA THR A 14 3.08 5.87 0.81
C THR A 14 3.15 4.37 0.76
N GLY A 15 3.78 3.85 -0.28
CA GLY A 15 3.98 2.44 -0.49
C GLY A 15 2.88 1.83 -1.36
N PHE A 16 2.80 0.51 -1.32
CA PHE A 16 1.96 -0.32 -2.16
C PHE A 16 0.50 -0.41 -1.70
N VAL A 17 0.23 -0.02 -0.45
CA VAL A 17 -1.10 0.11 0.14
C VAL A 17 -1.16 1.44 0.87
N GLY A 18 -2.21 2.19 0.69
CA GLY A 18 -2.35 3.51 1.27
C GLY A 18 -3.68 3.76 1.97
N MET A 19 -3.86 4.99 2.44
CA MET A 19 -5.14 5.52 2.94
C MET A 19 -5.70 4.74 4.15
N ALA A 20 -4.85 4.30 5.09
CA ALA A 20 -5.29 3.61 6.29
C ALA A 20 -6.19 4.51 7.16
N GLY A 21 -7.35 4.00 7.52
CA GLY A 21 -8.32 4.68 8.36
C GLY A 21 -9.60 3.88 8.51
N HIS A 22 -10.64 4.48 9.09
CA HIS A 22 -11.96 3.86 9.30
C HIS A 22 -11.83 2.44 9.84
N GLY A 23 -11.22 2.28 10.99
CA GLY A 23 -10.92 0.98 11.57
C GLY A 23 -11.21 0.89 13.06
N CYS A 24 -10.83 -0.24 13.63
CA CYS A 24 -10.91 -0.46 15.07
C CYS A 24 -9.67 -1.17 15.59
N PHE A 25 -9.51 -1.11 16.90
CA PHE A 25 -8.50 -1.85 17.64
C PHE A 25 -9.12 -3.05 18.34
N PHE A 26 -8.41 -4.15 18.36
CA PHE A 26 -8.84 -5.35 19.09
C PHE A 26 -7.62 -6.12 19.60
N GLN A 27 -7.84 -7.02 20.54
CA GLN A 27 -6.84 -7.99 20.98
C GLN A 27 -7.19 -9.36 20.42
N ASP A 28 -6.16 -10.09 20.00
CA ASP A 28 -6.30 -11.51 19.67
C ASP A 28 -6.37 -12.37 20.94
N LYS A 29 -6.54 -13.69 20.77
CA LYS A 29 -6.59 -14.64 21.89
C LYS A 29 -5.32 -14.72 22.72
N HIS A 30 -4.22 -14.18 22.25
CA HIS A 30 -2.94 -14.12 22.96
C HIS A 30 -2.66 -12.76 23.60
N GLY A 31 -3.62 -11.82 23.52
CA GLY A 31 -3.49 -10.47 24.06
C GLY A 31 -2.71 -9.50 23.17
N ASN A 32 -2.37 -9.88 21.95
CA ASN A 32 -1.71 -8.97 21.01
C ASN A 32 -2.71 -7.95 20.47
N TRP A 33 -2.31 -6.69 20.46
CA TRP A 33 -3.10 -5.62 19.88
C TRP A 33 -2.95 -5.56 18.37
N TRP A 34 -4.07 -5.34 17.71
CA TRP A 34 -4.19 -5.18 16.27
C TRP A 34 -5.04 -3.98 15.94
N ASN A 35 -4.72 -3.33 14.83
CA ASN A 35 -5.57 -2.34 14.21
C ASN A 35 -6.02 -2.86 12.83
N VAL A 36 -7.31 -3.10 12.67
CA VAL A 36 -7.90 -3.38 11.37
C VAL A 36 -8.45 -2.10 10.79
N THR A 37 -8.11 -1.82 9.54
CA THR A 37 -8.48 -0.58 8.86
C THR A 37 -9.00 -0.85 7.48
N CYS A 38 -9.68 0.14 6.95
CA CYS A 38 -9.93 0.27 5.54
C CYS A 38 -8.69 0.87 4.87
N ALA A 39 -8.20 0.25 3.82
CA ALA A 39 -7.09 0.74 3.02
C ALA A 39 -7.42 0.67 1.53
N SER A 40 -6.74 1.45 0.72
CA SER A 40 -6.82 1.40 -0.74
C SER A 40 -5.57 0.77 -1.32
N ILE A 41 -5.77 -0.04 -2.34
CA ILE A 41 -4.70 -0.57 -3.20
C ILE A 41 -4.70 0.13 -4.56
N TYR A 42 -5.60 1.06 -4.76
CA TYR A 42 -5.74 1.85 -5.98
C TYR A 42 -6.36 3.22 -5.66
N VAL A 43 -5.75 4.29 -6.12
CA VAL A 43 -6.15 5.65 -5.74
C VAL A 43 -7.16 6.30 -6.68
N ASN A 44 -7.36 5.75 -7.88
CA ASN A 44 -8.26 6.33 -8.87
C ASN A 44 -9.73 5.93 -8.68
N HIS A 45 -10.01 5.06 -7.72
CA HIS A 45 -11.37 4.64 -7.42
C HIS A 45 -11.71 4.91 -5.95
N SER A 46 -12.53 5.92 -5.68
CA SER A 46 -12.83 6.42 -4.33
C SER A 46 -13.55 5.42 -3.43
N PHE A 47 -14.17 4.40 -3.99
CA PHE A 47 -14.89 3.35 -3.26
C PHE A 47 -14.14 2.03 -3.19
N GLU A 48 -12.98 1.95 -3.81
CA GLU A 48 -12.12 0.79 -3.69
C GLU A 48 -11.53 0.75 -2.27
N ARG A 49 -11.89 -0.29 -1.53
CA ARG A 49 -11.50 -0.44 -0.13
C ARG A 49 -11.19 -1.89 0.17
N ARG A 50 -10.06 -2.09 0.84
CA ARG A 50 -9.64 -3.41 1.32
C ARG A 50 -9.41 -3.36 2.83
N LEU A 51 -9.58 -4.51 3.47
CA LEU A 51 -9.18 -4.65 4.86
C LEU A 51 -7.67 -4.78 4.93
N ASN A 52 -7.08 -4.02 5.81
CA ASN A 52 -5.68 -4.15 6.17
C ASN A 52 -5.54 -4.37 7.67
N LEU A 53 -4.55 -5.15 8.06
CA LEU A 53 -4.29 -5.51 9.44
C LEU A 53 -2.88 -5.05 9.82
N PHE A 54 -2.81 -4.17 10.80
CA PHE A 54 -1.54 -3.67 11.32
C PHE A 54 -1.31 -4.13 12.75
N PRO A 55 -0.07 -4.47 13.11
CA PRO A 55 0.30 -4.56 14.51
C PRO A 55 0.05 -3.23 15.22
N ALA A 56 -0.46 -3.32 16.45
CA ALA A 56 -0.76 -2.17 17.27
C ALA A 56 -0.35 -2.42 18.72
N GLY A 57 -0.43 -1.42 19.56
CA GLY A 57 -0.12 -1.54 20.97
C GLY A 57 -0.57 -0.34 21.77
N ILE A 58 -0.28 -0.41 23.06
CA ILE A 58 -0.42 0.71 24.00
C ILE A 58 0.97 0.98 24.55
N ASP A 59 1.41 2.23 24.52
CA ASP A 59 2.69 2.65 25.06
C ASP A 59 2.68 2.76 26.58
N GLU A 60 3.80 3.19 27.17
CA GLU A 60 3.97 3.30 28.63
C GLU A 60 3.12 4.42 29.23
N GLU A 61 2.73 5.41 28.43
CA GLU A 61 1.84 6.51 28.79
C GLU A 61 0.36 6.16 28.62
N GLY A 62 0.04 4.97 28.08
CA GLY A 62 -1.33 4.51 27.84
C GLY A 62 -1.92 4.96 26.50
N ASN A 63 -1.11 5.45 25.56
CA ASN A 63 -1.57 5.86 24.25
C ASN A 63 -1.56 4.69 23.27
N LEU A 64 -2.59 4.62 22.44
CA LEU A 64 -2.65 3.67 21.32
C LEU A 64 -1.66 4.08 20.22
N TYR A 65 -0.99 3.10 19.64
CA TYR A 65 -0.18 3.28 18.44
C TYR A 65 -0.41 2.16 17.44
N THR A 66 -0.13 2.42 16.17
CA THR A 66 -0.24 1.48 15.05
C THR A 66 1.03 1.49 14.22
N MET A 67 1.52 0.32 13.85
CA MET A 67 2.72 0.18 13.02
C MET A 67 2.33 0.02 11.55
N THR A 68 2.02 1.11 10.89
CA THR A 68 1.54 1.10 9.49
C THR A 68 2.66 1.04 8.46
N ALA A 69 3.91 1.32 8.85
CA ALA A 69 5.06 1.38 7.92
C ALA A 69 5.31 0.05 7.17
N LEU A 70 4.94 -1.07 7.78
CA LEU A 70 5.13 -2.40 7.22
C LEU A 70 3.84 -3.03 6.66
N GLY A 71 2.79 -2.23 6.48
CA GLY A 71 1.49 -2.70 6.02
C GLY A 71 1.45 -3.26 4.59
N ASP A 72 2.50 -3.03 3.81
CA ASP A 72 2.66 -3.59 2.46
C ASP A 72 3.24 -5.01 2.47
N TYR A 73 3.69 -5.47 3.63
CA TYR A 73 4.33 -6.77 3.77
C TYR A 73 3.35 -7.83 4.31
N PRO A 74 3.56 -9.10 3.96
CA PRO A 74 2.79 -10.18 4.57
C PRO A 74 2.90 -10.15 6.09
N VAL A 75 1.78 -10.34 6.78
CA VAL A 75 1.72 -10.40 8.24
C VAL A 75 1.71 -11.86 8.69
N THR A 76 2.67 -12.23 9.53
CA THR A 76 2.63 -13.53 10.21
C THR A 76 1.91 -13.36 11.54
N LEU A 77 0.79 -14.06 11.71
CA LEU A 77 0.08 -14.09 12.97
C LEU A 77 0.90 -14.85 14.00
N PRO A 78 1.11 -14.31 15.21
CA PRO A 78 1.90 -14.96 16.23
C PRO A 78 1.15 -16.11 16.90
N ASP A 79 1.89 -17.14 17.31
CA ASP A 79 1.36 -18.27 18.06
C ASP A 79 1.28 -18.01 19.58
N GLY A 80 1.64 -16.82 20.03
CA GLY A 80 1.66 -16.42 21.44
C GLY A 80 1.79 -14.90 21.61
N PRO A 81 1.91 -14.43 22.86
CA PRO A 81 2.09 -13.01 23.14
C PRO A 81 3.37 -12.47 22.49
N ARG A 82 3.30 -11.30 21.89
CA ARG A 82 4.44 -10.61 21.27
C ARG A 82 4.50 -9.16 21.66
N ASP A 83 5.72 -8.64 21.79
CA ASP A 83 5.98 -7.22 21.85
C ASP A 83 6.02 -6.66 20.42
N HIS A 84 4.96 -5.99 20.01
CA HIS A 84 4.84 -5.42 18.67
C HIS A 84 5.92 -4.37 18.35
N ARG A 85 6.53 -3.76 19.35
CA ARG A 85 7.64 -2.83 19.18
C ARG A 85 8.88 -3.51 18.59
N LYS A 86 9.00 -4.82 18.74
CA LYS A 86 10.07 -5.65 18.17
C LYS A 86 9.79 -6.15 16.77
N LEU A 87 8.57 -5.95 16.25
CA LEU A 87 8.17 -6.34 14.90
C LEU A 87 8.51 -5.30 13.84
N GLN A 88 9.47 -4.41 14.07
CA GLN A 88 9.92 -3.41 13.10
C GLN A 88 10.52 -4.02 11.82
N ASN A 89 10.86 -5.30 11.85
CA ASN A 89 11.27 -6.05 10.66
C ASN A 89 10.52 -7.38 10.63
N PRO A 90 9.51 -7.54 9.74
CA PRO A 90 8.75 -8.77 9.64
C PRO A 90 9.54 -9.94 9.04
N GLY A 91 10.82 -9.77 8.75
CA GLY A 91 11.65 -10.78 8.09
C GLY A 91 11.46 -10.85 6.57
N TRP A 92 10.68 -9.93 6.00
CA TRP A 92 10.48 -9.83 4.56
C TRP A 92 11.37 -8.78 3.93
N MET A 93 11.84 -9.04 2.73
CA MET A 93 12.57 -8.10 1.89
C MET A 93 11.83 -7.92 0.57
N LEU A 94 11.55 -6.68 0.22
CA LEU A 94 10.96 -6.34 -1.08
C LEU A 94 12.03 -6.44 -2.16
N LEU A 95 11.91 -7.43 -3.03
CA LEU A 95 12.88 -7.69 -4.09
C LEU A 95 12.58 -6.92 -5.36
N SER A 96 11.32 -6.54 -5.60
CA SER A 96 10.85 -5.92 -6.83
C SER A 96 11.11 -4.42 -6.90
N LYS A 97 11.29 -3.73 -5.78
CA LYS A 97 11.44 -2.27 -5.78
C LYS A 97 12.63 -1.82 -6.60
N ASN A 98 12.35 -1.03 -7.65
CA ASN A 98 13.33 -0.54 -8.61
C ASN A 98 14.13 -1.66 -9.33
N ALA A 99 13.59 -2.88 -9.37
CA ALA A 99 14.15 -3.95 -10.19
C ALA A 99 14.05 -3.58 -11.68
N LYS A 100 14.90 -4.17 -12.50
CA LYS A 100 14.80 -3.99 -13.93
C LYS A 100 13.53 -4.66 -14.45
N ALA A 101 12.58 -3.87 -14.92
CA ALA A 101 11.34 -4.36 -15.47
C ALA A 101 11.30 -4.19 -16.99
N THR A 102 10.62 -5.11 -17.66
CA THR A 102 10.29 -5.07 -19.08
C THR A 102 8.86 -5.55 -19.28
N ALA A 103 8.22 -5.11 -20.35
CA ALA A 103 6.86 -5.51 -20.67
C ALA A 103 6.69 -5.67 -22.18
N SER A 104 5.59 -6.31 -22.58
CA SER A 104 5.19 -6.42 -23.98
C SER A 104 4.90 -5.08 -24.63
N SER A 105 4.24 -4.20 -23.86
CA SER A 105 3.85 -2.86 -24.28
C SER A 105 3.71 -1.94 -23.08
N GLU A 106 3.64 -0.64 -23.31
CA GLU A 106 3.48 0.39 -22.29
C GLU A 106 2.48 1.42 -22.79
N ALA A 107 1.41 1.65 -22.03
CA ALA A 107 0.46 2.70 -22.33
C ALA A 107 1.06 4.05 -21.90
N VAL A 108 1.67 4.72 -22.87
CA VAL A 108 2.17 6.10 -22.72
C VAL A 108 1.28 6.95 -23.61
N GLY A 109 0.31 7.63 -23.07
CA GLY A 109 -0.73 8.32 -23.82
C GLY A 109 -0.91 9.77 -23.46
N GLU A 110 -1.62 10.50 -24.32
CA GLU A 110 -2.13 11.83 -23.99
C GLU A 110 -3.23 11.75 -22.93
N ALA A 111 -3.24 12.72 -22.01
CA ALA A 111 -4.16 12.80 -20.88
C ALA A 111 -5.62 12.51 -21.27
N THR A 112 -6.10 11.32 -21.01
CA THR A 112 -7.53 11.07 -20.97
C THR A 112 -8.11 11.78 -19.74
N GLN A 113 -9.29 12.38 -19.85
CA GLN A 113 -9.93 13.14 -18.78
C GLN A 113 -10.05 12.28 -17.53
N GLN A 114 -9.12 12.43 -16.62
CA GLN A 114 -9.20 11.81 -15.32
C GLN A 114 -10.38 12.39 -14.56
N VAL A 115 -11.21 11.51 -14.03
CA VAL A 115 -12.17 11.90 -13.01
C VAL A 115 -11.38 12.28 -11.76
N ASN A 116 -11.14 13.56 -11.59
CA ASN A 116 -10.27 14.17 -10.58
C ASN A 116 -10.82 14.09 -9.15
N TYR A 117 -11.16 12.91 -8.64
CA TYR A 117 -11.47 12.76 -7.21
C TYR A 117 -10.29 13.13 -6.34
N GLY A 118 -9.07 12.80 -6.75
CA GLY A 118 -7.86 13.16 -6.03
C GLY A 118 -7.58 14.65 -6.02
N LYS A 119 -7.87 15.36 -7.10
CA LYS A 119 -7.71 16.82 -7.15
C LYS A 119 -8.66 17.53 -6.19
N ALA A 120 -9.91 17.09 -6.12
CA ALA A 120 -10.89 17.64 -5.18
C ALA A 120 -10.49 17.37 -3.72
N LEU A 121 -9.99 16.19 -3.40
CA LEU A 121 -9.47 15.86 -2.07
C LEU A 121 -8.19 16.64 -1.74
N HIS A 122 -7.31 16.81 -2.71
CA HIS A 122 -6.08 17.59 -2.57
C HIS A 122 -6.39 19.07 -2.31
N GLU A 123 -7.28 19.65 -3.08
CA GLU A 123 -7.67 21.06 -2.93
C GLU A 123 -8.37 21.31 -1.58
N SER A 124 -9.08 20.32 -1.05
CA SER A 124 -9.78 20.44 0.23
C SER A 124 -8.93 20.13 1.46
N GLN A 125 -7.95 19.24 1.34
CA GLN A 125 -7.19 18.72 2.49
C GLN A 125 -5.67 18.96 2.40
N GLY A 126 -5.16 19.48 1.29
CA GLY A 126 -3.74 19.81 1.10
C GLY A 126 -2.78 18.64 1.11
N GLN A 127 -3.23 17.39 1.02
CA GLN A 127 -2.40 16.22 1.29
C GLN A 127 -2.23 15.22 0.13
N TRP A 128 -3.05 15.26 -0.91
CA TRP A 128 -3.03 14.20 -1.93
C TRP A 128 -2.77 14.76 -3.32
N VAL A 129 -1.53 14.70 -3.74
CA VAL A 129 -1.19 14.88 -5.16
C VAL A 129 -1.33 13.53 -5.83
N MET A 130 -2.42 13.34 -6.56
CA MET A 130 -2.45 12.27 -7.55
C MET A 130 -1.57 12.69 -8.70
N ASP A 131 -0.65 11.83 -9.06
CA ASP A 131 0.14 12.03 -10.26
C ASP A 131 -0.81 11.89 -11.46
N SER A 132 -1.03 13.02 -12.12
CA SER A 132 -1.86 13.08 -13.34
C SER A 132 -1.07 12.66 -14.59
N ARG A 133 0.03 11.94 -14.39
CA ARG A 133 0.80 11.46 -15.53
C ARG A 133 0.06 10.31 -16.21
N ASP A 134 -0.22 10.47 -17.49
CA ASP A 134 -0.68 9.39 -18.37
C ASP A 134 0.47 8.47 -18.81
N ASP A 135 1.55 8.49 -18.05
CA ASP A 135 2.71 7.62 -18.22
C ASP A 135 2.49 6.35 -17.39
N HIS A 136 2.08 5.28 -18.04
CA HIS A 136 1.94 3.95 -17.45
C HIS A 136 3.11 3.05 -17.85
N SER A 137 4.31 3.62 -17.90
CA SER A 137 5.52 2.89 -18.26
C SER A 137 5.87 1.82 -17.22
N VAL A 138 6.64 0.86 -17.68
CA VAL A 138 7.02 -0.35 -16.93
C VAL A 138 7.68 -0.07 -15.59
N LYS A 139 8.38 1.05 -15.44
CA LYS A 139 9.02 1.47 -14.17
C LYS A 139 8.03 1.65 -13.03
N TYR A 140 6.78 1.98 -13.33
CA TYR A 140 5.73 2.20 -12.34
C TYR A 140 5.07 0.91 -11.83
N GLY A 141 5.41 -0.23 -12.40
CA GLY A 141 5.03 -1.52 -11.83
C GLY A 141 5.94 -1.99 -10.69
N VAL A 142 7.03 -1.25 -10.39
CA VAL A 142 8.06 -1.66 -9.41
C VAL A 142 8.57 -0.53 -8.52
N ASP A 143 7.92 0.61 -8.51
CA ASP A 143 8.34 1.78 -7.73
C ASP A 143 7.82 1.78 -6.28
N ASP A 144 6.93 0.83 -5.95
CA ASP A 144 6.30 0.71 -4.64
C ASP A 144 5.44 1.94 -4.28
N ASP A 145 4.74 2.48 -5.27
CA ASP A 145 3.87 3.62 -5.11
C ASP A 145 2.46 3.32 -5.67
N ILE A 146 1.47 3.32 -4.79
CA ILE A 146 0.06 3.06 -5.13
C ILE A 146 -0.52 4.10 -6.12
N ARG A 147 0.11 5.26 -6.27
CA ARG A 147 -0.37 6.35 -7.13
C ARG A 147 -0.01 6.16 -8.60
N THR A 148 0.89 5.25 -8.86
CA THR A 148 1.41 4.94 -10.19
C THR A 148 1.09 3.51 -10.56
N ILE A 149 0.95 3.22 -11.84
CA ILE A 149 0.70 1.87 -12.35
C ILE A 149 1.42 1.67 -13.68
N TRP A 150 1.82 0.45 -13.97
CA TRP A 150 2.06 0.03 -15.32
C TRP A 150 0.74 -0.40 -15.97
N SER A 151 0.57 -0.07 -17.23
CA SER A 151 -0.53 -0.61 -18.07
C SER A 151 0.00 -0.97 -19.43
N ALA A 152 -0.46 -2.09 -19.95
CA ALA A 152 -0.26 -2.44 -21.36
C ALA A 152 -1.11 -1.54 -22.27
N THR A 153 -0.76 -1.47 -23.55
CA THR A 153 -1.53 -0.70 -24.55
C THR A 153 -2.86 -1.34 -24.92
N SER A 154 -3.02 -2.62 -24.61
CA SER A 154 -4.27 -3.36 -24.83
C SER A 154 -4.58 -4.28 -23.64
N GLY A 155 -5.81 -4.80 -23.60
CA GLY A 155 -6.22 -5.88 -22.70
C GLY A 155 -6.18 -7.25 -23.36
N ASP A 156 -5.47 -7.40 -24.47
CA ASP A 156 -5.45 -8.62 -25.24
C ASP A 156 -4.62 -9.73 -24.59
N GLU A 157 -4.95 -10.97 -24.92
CA GLU A 157 -4.13 -12.12 -24.52
C GLU A 157 -2.72 -12.01 -25.11
N GLY A 158 -1.72 -12.26 -24.28
CA GLY A 158 -0.32 -12.19 -24.68
C GLY A 158 0.44 -10.98 -24.14
N GLU A 159 -0.23 -10.04 -23.49
CA GLU A 159 0.45 -9.00 -22.74
C GLU A 159 1.17 -9.60 -21.52
N TRP A 160 2.40 -9.13 -21.27
CA TRP A 160 3.22 -9.66 -20.19
C TRP A 160 4.03 -8.56 -19.50
N PHE A 161 4.37 -8.81 -18.27
CA PHE A 161 5.26 -7.99 -17.44
C PHE A 161 6.33 -8.89 -16.82
N GLN A 162 7.59 -8.51 -16.93
CA GLN A 162 8.73 -9.30 -16.46
C GLN A 162 9.65 -8.48 -15.57
N LEU A 163 10.10 -9.09 -14.48
CA LEU A 163 11.09 -8.54 -13.57
C LEU A 163 12.40 -9.33 -13.65
N ASP A 164 13.50 -8.61 -13.77
CA ASP A 164 14.84 -9.14 -13.55
C ASP A 164 15.35 -8.67 -12.19
N LEU A 165 15.48 -9.60 -11.26
CA LEU A 165 15.98 -9.32 -9.91
C LEU A 165 17.50 -9.16 -9.86
N GLY A 166 18.19 -9.27 -10.98
CA GLY A 166 19.65 -9.11 -11.12
C GLY A 166 20.50 -10.20 -10.47
N ARG A 167 19.86 -11.15 -9.80
CA ARG A 167 20.53 -12.29 -9.13
C ARG A 167 19.54 -13.42 -8.87
N VAL A 168 20.05 -14.59 -8.57
CA VAL A 168 19.23 -15.71 -8.09
C VAL A 168 18.70 -15.39 -6.70
N CYS A 169 17.39 -15.41 -6.55
CA CYS A 169 16.70 -15.14 -5.30
C CYS A 169 15.71 -16.26 -4.97
N THR A 170 15.49 -16.49 -3.68
CA THR A 170 14.32 -17.24 -3.22
C THR A 170 13.15 -16.28 -3.08
N VAL A 171 12.12 -16.47 -3.91
CA VAL A 171 10.89 -15.69 -3.84
C VAL A 171 9.88 -16.47 -3.00
N ALA A 172 9.49 -15.92 -1.86
CA ALA A 172 8.57 -16.57 -0.94
C ALA A 172 7.10 -16.11 -1.15
N ALA A 173 6.90 -14.91 -1.69
CA ALA A 173 5.57 -14.38 -1.99
C ALA A 173 5.62 -13.44 -3.19
N VAL A 174 4.51 -13.37 -3.91
CA VAL A 174 4.25 -12.37 -4.96
C VAL A 174 2.92 -11.72 -4.64
N GLN A 175 2.91 -10.40 -4.65
CA GLN A 175 1.70 -9.60 -4.50
C GLN A 175 1.56 -8.70 -5.72
N VAL A 176 0.38 -8.70 -6.31
CA VAL A 176 0.03 -7.85 -7.45
C VAL A 176 -1.20 -7.04 -7.09
N ASN A 177 -1.11 -5.73 -7.23
CA ASN A 177 -2.26 -4.86 -7.17
C ASN A 177 -2.74 -4.60 -8.60
N PHE A 178 -3.95 -4.99 -8.90
CA PHE A 178 -4.56 -4.68 -10.19
C PHE A 178 -5.26 -3.34 -10.13
N GLY A 179 -4.97 -2.49 -11.12
CA GLY A 179 -5.80 -1.31 -11.38
C GLY A 179 -7.13 -1.78 -11.97
N GLU A 180 -8.24 -1.43 -11.33
CA GLU A 180 -9.56 -1.72 -11.89
C GLU A 180 -9.94 -0.58 -12.83
N TYR A 181 -10.09 -0.89 -14.11
CA TYR A 181 -10.82 -0.05 -15.04
C TYR A 181 -12.28 -0.52 -15.07
N GLN A 182 -13.17 0.39 -14.71
CA GLN A 182 -14.60 0.27 -15.03
C GLN A 182 -14.92 1.11 -16.25
#